data_e7248ebd09bdb9ec60eb4eb52052c547
#
_entry.id   e7248ebd09bdb9ec60eb4eb52052c547
#
_cell.length_a   1.000
_cell.length_b   1.000
_cell.length_c   1.000
_cell.angle_alpha   90.00
_cell.angle_beta   90.00
_cell.angle_gamma   90.00
#
_symmetry.space_group_name_H-M   'P 1'
#
loop_
_entity.id
_entity.type
_entity.pdbx_description
1 polymer ?
#
loop_
_entity_poly.entity_id
_entity_poly.type
_entity_poly.pdbx_seq_one_letter_code
_entity_poly.pdbx_strand_id
1 'polypeptide(L)'
;MLYDMKKPVCYFIGLLLLVSCDSGSKIGQESGKTQNPTEQNNNDSSYVYVVPKTRTDISLTSLETQINASVKEFDAEYATTALASAENNAVISPLGMNILLSMLANGADNTTLEELMAALNCDRFSSDSLAAFMGNLCTQLADVDNSTTFKTANSVWVQAGFPVLDNYAAINRRFLQADFSNIDFASDTAAAVINDWCKRSTEGLIERLDTEIDKEWVMLLADALYFKGQWESMFSTEMTVKDDFTDSEGNKRKTEFMEQTTNYRYLKADSYQIVELPYGNMAYSMFVAIPEQDKTVLDCAGAVIRNLDGIVGEMRSTLIALSMPKFETEFSLDARQTLSSIGISQIFDPRSADFGRMTTKDIYVNLIKQQSVIKVTDSGTEAAAVTYAGMAMSAGEDYVPPTPLVVKVNRPFLYVIRETSTGTILFAGKVNSI
;
A
#
# COMPACT_ATOMS: atom_id res chain seq x y z
N MET A 1 -25.73 54.55 -7.45
CA MET A 1 -26.78 53.83 -8.17
C MET A 1 -26.67 52.37 -7.76
N LEU A 2 -27.58 52.01 -6.86
CA LEU A 2 -27.67 50.68 -6.23
C LEU A 2 -28.14 49.66 -7.26
N TYR A 3 -27.55 48.45 -7.24
CA TYR A 3 -28.29 47.24 -7.57
C TYR A 3 -27.82 46.08 -6.67
N ASP A 4 -28.70 45.75 -5.82
CA ASP A 4 -28.74 44.63 -4.88
C ASP A 4 -29.26 43.40 -5.66
N MET A 5 -28.59 42.25 -5.59
CA MET A 5 -29.17 40.97 -6.04
C MET A 5 -28.89 39.86 -5.05
N LYS A 6 -29.94 39.45 -4.41
CA LYS A 6 -30.12 38.41 -3.41
C LYS A 6 -29.76 37.03 -3.92
N LYS A 7 -29.14 36.25 -3.04
CA LYS A 7 -28.98 34.77 -3.14
C LYS A 7 -30.33 34.07 -2.93
N PRO A 8 -30.58 32.93 -3.56
CA PRO A 8 -31.55 31.95 -3.06
C PRO A 8 -30.86 30.85 -2.27
N VAL A 9 -31.32 30.65 -1.04
CA VAL A 9 -31.05 29.49 -0.17
C VAL A 9 -32.05 28.42 -0.56
N CYS A 10 -31.57 27.26 -0.98
CA CYS A 10 -32.39 26.06 -1.14
C CYS A 10 -32.28 25.17 0.11
N TYR A 11 -33.36 25.13 0.87
CA TYR A 11 -33.58 24.10 1.90
C TYR A 11 -34.13 22.84 1.24
N PHE A 12 -33.50 21.71 1.47
CA PHE A 12 -34.07 20.39 1.24
C PHE A 12 -34.55 19.81 2.57
N ILE A 13 -35.86 19.67 2.66
CA ILE A 13 -36.55 19.02 3.79
C ILE A 13 -36.61 17.54 3.47
N GLY A 14 -36.00 16.74 4.30
CA GLY A 14 -36.12 15.28 4.25
C GLY A 14 -37.42 14.80 4.88
N LEU A 15 -38.22 14.09 4.12
CA LEU A 15 -39.47 13.48 4.58
C LEU A 15 -39.21 12.06 5.12
N LEU A 16 -39.41 11.88 6.43
CA LEU A 16 -39.44 10.58 7.09
C LEU A 16 -40.80 9.92 6.82
N LEU A 17 -40.87 8.78 6.19
CA LEU A 17 -42.06 7.93 6.17
C LEU A 17 -41.89 6.77 7.12
N LEU A 18 -42.56 6.85 8.26
CA LEU A 18 -42.86 5.72 9.14
C LEU A 18 -44.10 5.00 8.60
N VAL A 19 -43.97 3.73 8.26
CA VAL A 19 -45.12 2.84 8.08
C VAL A 19 -45.12 1.83 9.21
N SER A 20 -46.08 2.03 10.12
CA SER A 20 -46.53 1.04 11.10
C SER A 20 -47.63 0.21 10.47
N CYS A 21 -47.56 -1.08 10.53
CA CYS A 21 -48.72 -1.98 10.43
C CYS A 21 -48.65 -3.05 11.49
N ASP A 22 -49.56 -2.87 12.42
CA ASP A 22 -49.95 -3.83 13.46
C ASP A 22 -51.08 -4.69 12.88
N SER A 23 -51.04 -5.98 13.08
CA SER A 23 -52.25 -6.80 13.29
C SER A 23 -51.88 -8.19 13.79
N GLY A 24 -52.35 -8.47 15.00
CA GLY A 24 -52.12 -9.68 15.72
C GLY A 24 -53.05 -10.83 15.35
N SER A 25 -52.72 -11.98 15.79
CA SER A 25 -53.64 -12.89 16.52
C SER A 25 -52.92 -14.13 17.09
N LYS A 26 -53.45 -14.56 18.14
CA LYS A 26 -53.04 -15.40 19.26
C LYS A 26 -52.97 -16.91 18.97
N ILE A 27 -52.24 -17.57 19.91
CA ILE A 27 -52.48 -18.84 20.63
C ILE A 27 -51.66 -20.05 20.18
N GLY A 28 -50.91 -20.58 21.19
CA GLY A 28 -50.34 -21.90 21.22
C GLY A 28 -49.17 -22.04 22.22
N GLN A 29 -49.49 -22.30 23.51
CA GLN A 29 -48.50 -22.73 24.51
C GLN A 29 -48.07 -24.17 24.21
N GLU A 30 -46.76 -24.44 24.26
CA GLU A 30 -46.24 -25.63 24.90
C GLU A 30 -44.79 -25.47 25.37
N SER A 31 -44.54 -26.07 26.50
CA SER A 31 -43.42 -25.96 27.40
C SER A 31 -42.14 -26.69 26.95
N GLY A 32 -40.99 -26.14 27.34
CA GLY A 32 -39.91 -26.99 27.87
C GLY A 32 -38.60 -27.02 27.10
N LYS A 33 -37.63 -26.40 27.66
CA LYS A 33 -36.23 -26.71 27.92
C LYS A 33 -35.27 -25.58 27.57
N THR A 34 -34.77 -25.00 28.61
CA THR A 34 -33.57 -24.15 28.69
C THR A 34 -32.39 -24.84 28.02
N GLN A 35 -31.87 -24.24 26.94
CA GLN A 35 -30.50 -24.43 26.51
C GLN A 35 -29.86 -23.05 26.40
N ASN A 36 -28.70 -22.87 27.06
CA ASN A 36 -27.86 -21.69 27.01
C ASN A 36 -27.53 -21.34 25.57
N PRO A 37 -27.58 -20.07 25.17
CA PRO A 37 -27.02 -19.66 23.90
C PRO A 37 -25.50 -19.68 24.02
N THR A 38 -24.87 -20.58 23.27
CA THR A 38 -23.47 -20.50 22.91
C THR A 38 -23.28 -19.19 22.13
N GLU A 39 -22.40 -18.35 22.61
CA GLU A 39 -21.95 -17.16 21.85
C GLU A 39 -21.41 -17.62 20.48
N GLN A 40 -22.21 -17.42 19.46
CA GLN A 40 -21.72 -17.46 18.08
C GLN A 40 -21.00 -16.12 17.83
N ASN A 41 -19.68 -16.17 17.75
CA ASN A 41 -18.87 -15.11 17.16
C ASN A 41 -19.25 -14.97 15.68
N ASN A 42 -20.21 -14.10 15.40
CA ASN A 42 -20.51 -13.64 14.05
C ASN A 42 -19.50 -12.54 13.65
N ASN A 43 -18.28 -12.94 13.29
CA ASN A 43 -17.39 -12.13 12.46
C ASN A 43 -17.44 -12.67 11.02
N ASP A 44 -18.62 -12.67 10.44
CA ASP A 44 -18.82 -12.95 9.02
C ASP A 44 -19.02 -11.60 8.31
N SER A 45 -17.91 -10.88 8.05
CA SER A 45 -17.92 -9.78 7.11
C SER A 45 -18.00 -10.39 5.72
N SER A 46 -19.21 -10.55 5.19
CA SER A 46 -19.46 -11.02 3.84
C SER A 46 -18.75 -10.08 2.84
N TYR A 47 -17.71 -10.59 2.20
CA TYR A 47 -17.06 -9.91 1.08
C TYR A 47 -18.07 -9.73 -0.06
N VAL A 48 -18.19 -8.49 -0.55
CA VAL A 48 -19.01 -8.17 -1.71
C VAL A 48 -18.09 -8.01 -2.91
N TYR A 49 -18.24 -8.88 -3.91
CA TYR A 49 -17.54 -8.70 -5.19
C TYR A 49 -17.96 -7.39 -5.86
N VAL A 50 -16.97 -6.57 -6.16
CA VAL A 50 -17.18 -5.32 -6.89
C VAL A 50 -16.87 -5.56 -8.36
N VAL A 51 -17.82 -5.30 -9.27
CA VAL A 51 -17.57 -5.34 -10.70
C VAL A 51 -16.61 -4.20 -11.06
N PRO A 52 -15.40 -4.53 -11.56
CA PRO A 52 -14.42 -3.50 -11.88
C PRO A 52 -14.92 -2.59 -13.02
N LYS A 53 -14.65 -1.29 -12.92
CA LYS A 53 -14.88 -0.36 -14.03
C LYS A 53 -13.88 -0.61 -15.17
N THR A 54 -14.22 -0.14 -16.37
CA THR A 54 -13.27 -0.18 -17.48
C THR A 54 -11.98 0.54 -17.10
N ARG A 55 -10.85 -0.11 -17.34
CA ARG A 55 -9.53 0.46 -17.07
C ARG A 55 -9.31 1.73 -17.88
N THR A 56 -8.81 2.75 -17.22
CA THR A 56 -8.20 3.95 -17.81
C THR A 56 -6.82 4.13 -17.23
N ASP A 57 -5.84 4.40 -18.10
CA ASP A 57 -4.47 4.63 -17.64
C ASP A 57 -4.35 6.01 -16.99
N ILE A 58 -3.44 6.16 -16.02
CA ILE A 58 -3.12 7.42 -15.39
C ILE A 58 -2.52 8.36 -16.43
N SER A 59 -3.05 9.59 -16.48
CA SER A 59 -2.59 10.61 -17.41
C SER A 59 -1.62 11.57 -16.74
N LEU A 60 -0.35 11.51 -17.15
CA LEU A 60 0.70 12.41 -16.68
C LEU A 60 1.02 13.47 -17.75
N THR A 61 1.23 14.70 -17.33
CA THR A 61 1.83 15.74 -18.17
C THR A 61 3.28 15.39 -18.52
N SER A 62 3.87 16.08 -19.49
CA SER A 62 5.28 15.88 -19.85
C SER A 62 6.24 16.11 -18.66
N LEU A 63 5.95 17.09 -17.80
CA LEU A 63 6.72 17.35 -16.58
C LEU A 63 6.58 16.20 -15.58
N GLU A 64 5.36 15.78 -15.31
CA GLU A 64 5.07 14.68 -14.37
C GLU A 64 5.66 13.36 -14.85
N THR A 65 5.65 13.09 -16.15
CA THR A 65 6.33 11.91 -16.73
C THR A 65 7.83 11.92 -16.44
N GLN A 66 8.47 13.09 -16.51
CA GLN A 66 9.90 13.23 -16.20
C GLN A 66 10.17 13.04 -14.70
N ILE A 67 9.33 13.63 -13.83
CA ILE A 67 9.44 13.44 -12.38
C ILE A 67 9.21 11.97 -12.02
N ASN A 68 8.19 11.33 -12.59
CA ASN A 68 7.90 9.91 -12.36
C ASN A 68 9.10 9.01 -12.73
N ALA A 69 9.74 9.28 -13.87
CA ALA A 69 10.95 8.55 -14.27
C ALA A 69 12.11 8.74 -13.28
N SER A 70 12.26 9.94 -12.73
CA SER A 70 13.29 10.26 -11.73
C SER A 70 13.06 9.53 -10.41
N VAL A 71 11.86 9.61 -9.84
CA VAL A 71 11.56 8.99 -8.54
C VAL A 71 11.59 7.47 -8.58
N LYS A 72 11.35 6.83 -9.73
CA LYS A 72 11.49 5.39 -9.89
C LYS A 72 12.90 4.86 -9.62
N GLU A 73 13.93 5.64 -9.92
CA GLU A 73 15.31 5.26 -9.61
C GLU A 73 15.53 5.26 -8.10
N PHE A 74 15.03 6.30 -7.41
CA PHE A 74 15.03 6.32 -5.95
C PHE A 74 14.22 5.15 -5.37
N ASP A 75 13.01 4.88 -5.90
CA ASP A 75 12.16 3.77 -5.45
C ASP A 75 12.91 2.43 -5.46
N ALA A 76 13.61 2.18 -6.56
CA ALA A 76 14.37 0.93 -6.72
C ALA A 76 15.56 0.84 -5.77
N GLU A 77 16.28 1.93 -5.55
CA GLU A 77 17.42 1.99 -4.66
C GLU A 77 16.97 1.88 -3.19
N TYR A 78 15.96 2.67 -2.80
CA TYR A 78 15.38 2.61 -1.45
C TYR A 78 14.84 1.21 -1.15
N ALA A 79 14.00 0.65 -2.04
CA ALA A 79 13.41 -0.67 -1.85
C ALA A 79 14.48 -1.76 -1.70
N THR A 80 15.46 -1.78 -2.60
CA THR A 80 16.53 -2.80 -2.56
C THR A 80 17.35 -2.70 -1.29
N THR A 81 17.71 -1.49 -0.86
CA THR A 81 18.52 -1.25 0.34
C THR A 81 17.74 -1.57 1.61
N ALA A 82 16.48 -1.16 1.69
CA ALA A 82 15.60 -1.44 2.83
C ALA A 82 15.33 -2.95 2.99
N LEU A 83 15.04 -3.66 1.89
CA LEU A 83 14.84 -5.11 1.95
C LEU A 83 16.12 -5.86 2.31
N ALA A 84 17.28 -5.36 1.90
CA ALA A 84 18.57 -5.96 2.26
C ALA A 84 18.91 -5.78 3.75
N SER A 85 18.44 -4.71 4.40
CA SER A 85 18.68 -4.46 5.83
C SER A 85 17.83 -5.33 6.76
N ALA A 86 16.73 -5.92 6.25
CA ALA A 86 15.85 -6.76 7.03
C ALA A 86 16.33 -8.21 7.07
N GLU A 87 16.37 -8.82 8.25
CA GLU A 87 16.79 -10.24 8.43
C GLU A 87 15.69 -11.21 7.97
N ASN A 88 14.44 -10.91 8.31
CA ASN A 88 13.28 -11.78 8.08
C ASN A 88 12.38 -11.28 6.94
N ASN A 89 11.08 -11.55 7.04
CA ASN A 89 10.07 -10.98 6.15
C ASN A 89 10.10 -9.45 6.27
N ALA A 90 9.91 -8.79 5.14
CA ALA A 90 9.85 -7.34 5.12
C ALA A 90 8.89 -6.85 4.04
N VAL A 91 8.26 -5.72 4.29
CA VAL A 91 7.48 -4.97 3.32
C VAL A 91 7.70 -3.48 3.52
N ILE A 92 7.95 -2.77 2.45
CA ILE A 92 8.15 -1.32 2.45
C ILE A 92 7.30 -0.67 1.36
N SER A 93 7.03 0.61 1.52
CA SER A 93 6.35 1.44 0.52
C SER A 93 7.27 2.53 -0.01
N PRO A 94 7.83 2.37 -1.22
CA PRO A 94 8.59 3.45 -1.86
C PRO A 94 7.74 4.70 -2.09
N LEU A 95 6.48 4.54 -2.53
CA LEU A 95 5.56 5.66 -2.71
C LEU A 95 5.34 6.45 -1.41
N GLY A 96 5.09 5.76 -0.28
CA GLY A 96 4.94 6.44 1.03
C GLY A 96 6.21 7.20 1.43
N MET A 97 7.39 6.62 1.19
CA MET A 97 8.65 7.31 1.45
C MET A 97 8.81 8.55 0.57
N ASN A 98 8.47 8.49 -0.72
CA ASN A 98 8.49 9.66 -1.61
C ASN A 98 7.56 10.79 -1.14
N ILE A 99 6.38 10.45 -0.65
CA ILE A 99 5.43 11.43 -0.11
C ILE A 99 6.02 12.12 1.12
N LEU A 100 6.57 11.33 2.07
CA LEU A 100 7.19 11.85 3.29
C LEU A 100 8.38 12.74 2.97
N LEU A 101 9.29 12.31 2.08
CA LEU A 101 10.45 13.10 1.66
C LEU A 101 10.04 14.36 0.89
N SER A 102 8.93 14.33 0.14
CA SER A 102 8.36 15.51 -0.51
C SER A 102 7.87 16.53 0.53
N MET A 103 7.24 16.08 1.62
CA MET A 103 6.87 16.98 2.72
C MET A 103 8.12 17.62 3.38
N LEU A 104 9.19 16.85 3.58
CA LEU A 104 10.44 17.37 4.13
C LEU A 104 11.12 18.34 3.16
N ALA A 105 11.16 18.04 1.86
CA ALA A 105 11.75 18.89 0.83
C ALA A 105 11.04 20.25 0.71
N ASN A 106 9.73 20.31 0.93
CA ASN A 106 8.98 21.58 0.96
C ASN A 106 9.39 22.48 2.14
N GLY A 107 9.91 21.88 3.22
CA GLY A 107 10.37 22.60 4.40
C GLY A 107 11.87 22.84 4.46
N ALA A 108 12.65 22.08 3.70
CA ALA A 108 14.09 22.18 3.63
C ALA A 108 14.55 23.40 2.81
N ASP A 109 15.74 23.91 3.13
CA ASP A 109 16.39 25.01 2.40
C ASP A 109 17.86 24.69 2.12
N ASN A 110 18.48 25.49 1.27
CA ASN A 110 19.90 25.42 0.93
C ASN A 110 20.39 23.98 0.64
N THR A 111 21.52 23.58 1.20
CA THR A 111 22.16 22.27 0.96
C THR A 111 21.32 21.07 1.41
N THR A 112 20.47 21.25 2.39
CA THR A 112 19.53 20.19 2.84
C THR A 112 18.47 19.90 1.79
N LEU A 113 17.93 20.95 1.16
CA LEU A 113 17.02 20.79 0.01
C LEU A 113 17.75 20.18 -1.19
N GLU A 114 18.97 20.65 -1.49
CA GLU A 114 19.77 20.13 -2.60
C GLU A 114 20.05 18.63 -2.43
N GLU A 115 20.44 18.18 -1.22
CA GLU A 115 20.68 16.77 -0.91
C GLU A 115 19.41 15.92 -1.10
N LEU A 116 18.26 16.38 -0.57
CA LEU A 116 16.99 15.68 -0.71
C LEU A 116 16.57 15.54 -2.18
N MET A 117 16.63 16.64 -2.94
CA MET A 117 16.22 16.63 -4.35
C MET A 117 17.18 15.81 -5.22
N ALA A 118 18.49 15.82 -4.91
CA ALA A 118 19.48 14.99 -5.60
C ALA A 118 19.25 13.49 -5.33
N ALA A 119 19.02 13.10 -4.09
CA ALA A 119 18.75 11.70 -3.73
C ALA A 119 17.45 11.17 -4.37
N LEU A 120 16.44 12.03 -4.54
CA LEU A 120 15.21 11.71 -5.26
C LEU A 120 15.38 11.77 -6.80
N ASN A 121 16.58 12.03 -7.31
CA ASN A 121 16.89 12.29 -8.74
C ASN A 121 16.03 13.43 -9.32
N CYS A 122 15.64 14.38 -8.48
CA CYS A 122 14.74 15.49 -8.78
C CYS A 122 15.42 16.88 -8.71
N ASP A 123 16.74 16.96 -8.72
CA ASP A 123 17.56 18.17 -8.60
C ASP A 123 17.25 19.23 -9.69
N ARG A 124 16.74 18.81 -10.85
CA ARG A 124 16.29 19.67 -11.95
C ARG A 124 14.86 20.20 -11.79
N PHE A 125 14.14 19.80 -10.77
CA PHE A 125 12.75 20.20 -10.52
C PHE A 125 12.66 20.99 -9.20
N SER A 126 11.60 21.79 -9.03
CA SER A 126 11.33 22.38 -7.72
C SER A 126 10.61 21.39 -6.80
N SER A 127 10.77 21.57 -5.47
CA SER A 127 10.04 20.79 -4.47
C SER A 127 8.52 20.94 -4.63
N ASP A 128 8.04 22.13 -5.03
CA ASP A 128 6.62 22.36 -5.33
C ASP A 128 6.12 21.49 -6.50
N SER A 129 6.96 21.32 -7.56
CA SER A 129 6.61 20.46 -8.70
C SER A 129 6.57 18.99 -8.31
N LEU A 130 7.48 18.55 -7.45
CA LEU A 130 7.50 17.19 -6.89
C LEU A 130 6.25 16.96 -6.04
N ALA A 131 5.91 17.87 -5.13
CA ALA A 131 4.72 17.76 -4.30
C ALA A 131 3.42 17.76 -5.13
N ALA A 132 3.34 18.61 -6.16
CA ALA A 132 2.20 18.66 -7.07
C ALA A 132 2.04 17.34 -7.84
N PHE A 133 3.14 16.77 -8.34
CA PHE A 133 3.16 15.46 -8.99
C PHE A 133 2.67 14.36 -8.04
N MET A 134 3.23 14.27 -6.81
CA MET A 134 2.83 13.26 -5.84
C MET A 134 1.34 13.34 -5.51
N GLY A 135 0.80 14.55 -5.30
CA GLY A 135 -0.63 14.75 -5.02
C GLY A 135 -1.53 14.37 -6.19
N ASN A 136 -1.16 14.73 -7.43
CA ASN A 136 -1.90 14.33 -8.62
C ASN A 136 -1.86 12.81 -8.82
N LEU A 137 -0.69 12.20 -8.68
CA LEU A 137 -0.50 10.75 -8.77
C LEU A 137 -1.38 10.02 -7.75
N CYS A 138 -1.34 10.38 -6.47
CA CYS A 138 -2.16 9.76 -5.42
C CYS A 138 -3.66 9.92 -5.68
N THR A 139 -4.09 11.08 -6.20
CA THR A 139 -5.49 11.32 -6.56
C THR A 139 -5.95 10.38 -7.68
N GLN A 140 -5.14 10.19 -8.71
CA GLN A 140 -5.46 9.29 -9.81
C GLN A 140 -5.37 7.82 -9.38
N LEU A 141 -4.37 7.43 -8.58
CA LEU A 141 -4.28 6.10 -7.99
C LEU A 141 -5.56 5.71 -7.23
N ALA A 142 -6.15 6.62 -6.48
CA ALA A 142 -7.39 6.36 -5.74
C ALA A 142 -8.61 6.13 -6.63
N ASP A 143 -8.56 6.57 -7.90
CA ASP A 143 -9.71 6.52 -8.82
C ASP A 143 -9.57 5.52 -9.99
N VAL A 144 -8.38 4.97 -10.29
CA VAL A 144 -8.19 4.12 -11.49
C VAL A 144 -8.98 2.81 -11.47
N ASP A 145 -9.30 2.28 -10.27
CA ASP A 145 -10.05 1.03 -10.10
C ASP A 145 -11.01 1.10 -8.92
N ASN A 146 -12.31 0.93 -9.16
CA ASN A 146 -13.34 0.92 -8.12
C ASN A 146 -13.42 -0.39 -7.32
N SER A 147 -12.75 -1.45 -7.76
CA SER A 147 -12.62 -2.73 -7.04
C SER A 147 -11.37 -2.82 -6.18
N THR A 148 -10.56 -1.75 -6.23
CA THR A 148 -9.37 -1.57 -5.41
C THR A 148 -9.55 -0.33 -4.55
N THR A 149 -9.27 -0.43 -3.26
CA THR A 149 -9.20 0.71 -2.34
C THR A 149 -7.75 1.10 -2.17
N PHE A 150 -7.38 2.25 -2.70
CA PHE A 150 -6.09 2.89 -2.44
C PHE A 150 -6.34 4.19 -1.68
N LYS A 151 -5.69 4.36 -0.53
CA LYS A 151 -5.78 5.58 0.27
C LYS A 151 -4.39 6.00 0.71
N THR A 152 -4.16 7.31 0.71
CA THR A 152 -3.05 7.94 1.40
C THR A 152 -3.60 8.91 2.43
N ALA A 153 -2.97 8.99 3.58
CA ALA A 153 -3.28 9.98 4.60
C ALA A 153 -1.97 10.58 5.10
N ASN A 154 -1.85 11.89 4.99
CA ASN A 154 -0.67 12.62 5.41
C ASN A 154 -1.01 13.52 6.58
N SER A 155 -0.18 13.55 7.60
CA SER A 155 -0.39 14.36 8.79
C SER A 155 0.92 15.00 9.26
N VAL A 156 0.80 16.26 9.72
CA VAL A 156 1.85 17.00 10.39
C VAL A 156 1.35 17.40 11.77
N TRP A 157 1.88 16.74 12.78
CA TRP A 157 1.63 17.03 14.18
C TRP A 157 2.64 18.03 14.69
N VAL A 158 2.19 19.13 15.25
CA VAL A 158 3.05 20.24 15.68
C VAL A 158 2.89 20.45 17.18
N GLN A 159 4.00 20.52 17.92
CA GLN A 159 3.99 20.88 19.35
C GLN A 159 3.24 22.19 19.56
N ALA A 160 2.34 22.22 20.53
CA ALA A 160 1.54 23.39 20.84
C ALA A 160 2.42 24.63 21.08
N GLY A 161 2.20 25.67 20.29
CA GLY A 161 2.98 26.92 20.34
C GLY A 161 4.30 26.92 19.55
N PHE A 162 4.67 25.81 18.88
CA PHE A 162 5.82 25.79 17.98
C PHE A 162 5.51 26.52 16.66
N PRO A 163 6.38 27.44 16.20
CA PRO A 163 6.13 28.21 15.00
C PRO A 163 6.30 27.37 13.72
N VAL A 164 5.28 27.33 12.87
CA VAL A 164 5.35 26.76 11.52
C VAL A 164 5.02 27.87 10.52
N LEU A 165 5.78 27.95 9.43
CA LEU A 165 5.56 28.94 8.39
C LEU A 165 4.31 28.60 7.57
N ASP A 166 3.47 29.62 7.35
CA ASP A 166 2.19 29.48 6.62
C ASP A 166 2.38 28.90 5.23
N ASN A 167 3.46 29.27 4.53
CA ASN A 167 3.73 28.78 3.18
C ASN A 167 4.01 27.25 3.15
N TYR A 168 4.77 26.76 4.12
CA TYR A 168 5.01 25.33 4.26
C TYR A 168 3.71 24.55 4.47
N ALA A 169 2.89 25.02 5.39
CA ALA A 169 1.60 24.40 5.67
C ALA A 169 0.66 24.49 4.44
N ALA A 170 0.65 25.63 3.74
CA ALA A 170 -0.20 25.82 2.56
C ALA A 170 0.18 24.87 1.40
N ILE A 171 1.47 24.68 1.11
CA ILE A 171 1.97 23.78 0.06
C ILE A 171 1.57 22.33 0.37
N ASN A 172 1.85 21.86 1.58
CA ASN A 172 1.57 20.47 1.96
C ASN A 172 0.05 20.18 2.04
N ARG A 173 -0.76 21.11 2.52
CA ARG A 173 -2.23 21.00 2.46
C ARG A 173 -2.76 20.96 1.03
N ARG A 174 -2.22 21.81 0.16
CA ARG A 174 -2.68 21.97 -1.22
C ARG A 174 -2.36 20.75 -2.07
N PHE A 175 -1.14 20.28 -2.03
CA PHE A 175 -0.66 19.25 -2.93
C PHE A 175 -0.73 17.85 -2.31
N LEU A 176 -0.34 17.70 -1.06
CA LEU A 176 -0.24 16.39 -0.40
C LEU A 176 -1.42 16.11 0.53
N GLN A 177 -2.42 17.02 0.57
CA GLN A 177 -3.62 16.92 1.42
C GLN A 177 -3.29 16.66 2.91
N ALA A 178 -2.13 17.16 3.36
CA ALA A 178 -1.65 16.93 4.71
C ALA A 178 -2.50 17.67 5.75
N ASP A 179 -2.95 16.94 6.76
CA ASP A 179 -3.61 17.48 7.93
C ASP A 179 -2.58 18.06 8.90
N PHE A 180 -2.79 19.32 9.35
CA PHE A 180 -1.96 19.97 10.35
C PHE A 180 -2.70 20.05 11.68
N SER A 181 -2.15 19.40 12.69
CA SER A 181 -2.74 19.34 14.03
C SER A 181 -1.73 19.77 15.10
N ASN A 182 -2.20 20.61 16.03
CA ASN A 182 -1.39 20.92 17.23
C ASN A 182 -1.61 19.84 18.28
N ILE A 183 -0.50 19.41 18.90
CA ILE A 183 -0.48 18.40 19.96
C ILE A 183 0.53 18.80 21.04
N ASP A 184 0.29 18.41 22.26
CA ASP A 184 1.30 18.43 23.30
C ASP A 184 1.93 17.04 23.40
N PHE A 185 3.13 16.85 22.83
CA PHE A 185 3.83 15.59 22.85
C PHE A 185 4.17 15.10 24.27
N ALA A 186 4.24 16.00 25.26
CA ALA A 186 4.45 15.64 26.66
C ALA A 186 3.16 15.11 27.35
N SER A 187 2.00 15.27 26.71
CA SER A 187 0.74 14.76 27.24
C SER A 187 0.67 13.24 27.19
N ASP A 188 0.14 12.62 28.24
CA ASP A 188 -0.10 11.17 28.28
C ASP A 188 -1.15 10.71 27.23
N THR A 189 -1.89 11.63 26.60
CA THR A 189 -2.85 11.32 25.52
C THR A 189 -2.26 11.43 24.12
N ALA A 190 -1.06 11.96 23.94
CA ALA A 190 -0.46 12.19 22.62
C ALA A 190 -0.37 10.89 21.80
N ALA A 191 0.14 9.83 22.38
CA ALA A 191 0.24 8.52 21.73
C ALA A 191 -1.13 7.99 21.30
N ALA A 192 -2.16 8.13 22.15
CA ALA A 192 -3.51 7.64 21.82
C ALA A 192 -4.12 8.39 20.63
N VAL A 193 -3.94 9.70 20.54
CA VAL A 193 -4.44 10.53 19.42
C VAL A 193 -3.75 10.16 18.11
N ILE A 194 -2.44 10.00 18.12
CA ILE A 194 -1.66 9.61 16.92
C ILE A 194 -2.00 8.18 16.49
N ASN A 195 -2.10 7.24 17.42
CA ASN A 195 -2.46 5.86 17.12
C ASN A 195 -3.89 5.74 16.57
N ASP A 196 -4.84 6.52 17.08
CA ASP A 196 -6.20 6.59 16.52
C ASP A 196 -6.22 7.11 15.09
N TRP A 197 -5.36 8.08 14.76
CA TRP A 197 -5.16 8.53 13.38
C TRP A 197 -4.59 7.41 12.51
N CYS A 198 -3.54 6.69 12.94
CA CYS A 198 -2.97 5.56 12.21
C CYS A 198 -4.04 4.50 11.91
N LYS A 199 -4.78 4.10 12.94
CA LYS A 199 -5.85 3.10 12.82
C LYS A 199 -6.92 3.50 11.82
N ARG A 200 -7.40 4.74 11.85
CA ARG A 200 -8.42 5.22 10.91
C ARG A 200 -7.88 5.33 9.49
N SER A 201 -6.65 5.80 9.32
CA SER A 201 -6.03 6.01 8.00
C SER A 201 -5.71 4.70 7.30
N THR A 202 -5.53 3.60 8.04
CA THR A 202 -5.20 2.27 7.51
C THR A 202 -6.34 1.26 7.68
N GLU A 203 -7.58 1.71 7.91
CA GLU A 203 -8.76 0.83 8.15
C GLU A 203 -8.51 -0.24 9.23
N GLY A 204 -7.66 0.06 10.19
CA GLY A 204 -7.31 -0.82 11.29
C GLY A 204 -6.13 -1.75 11.04
N LEU A 205 -5.49 -1.75 9.87
CA LEU A 205 -4.29 -2.56 9.59
C LEU A 205 -3.12 -2.18 10.50
N ILE A 206 -2.94 -0.89 10.75
CA ILE A 206 -1.93 -0.38 11.68
C ILE A 206 -2.67 0.24 12.86
N GLU A 207 -2.71 -0.47 13.98
CA GLU A 207 -3.42 0.00 15.16
C GLU A 207 -2.64 1.05 15.96
N ARG A 208 -1.32 1.03 15.86
CA ARG A 208 -0.42 1.94 16.58
C ARG A 208 0.91 2.10 15.86
N LEU A 209 1.58 3.23 16.09
CA LEU A 209 2.99 3.39 15.71
C LEU A 209 3.85 2.43 16.54
N ASP A 210 4.78 1.75 15.85
CA ASP A 210 5.80 0.92 16.48
C ASP A 210 6.98 1.80 16.99
N THR A 211 6.65 2.84 17.76
CA THR A 211 7.62 3.70 18.43
C THR A 211 6.98 4.42 19.62
N GLU A 212 7.77 4.74 20.62
CA GLU A 212 7.35 5.60 21.72
C GLU A 212 7.36 7.06 21.23
N ILE A 213 6.35 7.83 21.65
CA ILE A 213 6.30 9.27 21.39
C ILE A 213 7.28 9.98 22.32
N ASP A 214 8.28 10.63 21.74
CA ASP A 214 9.25 11.40 22.49
C ASP A 214 8.64 12.75 22.90
N LYS A 215 8.68 13.05 24.19
CA LYS A 215 8.15 14.30 24.77
C LYS A 215 8.87 15.56 24.30
N GLU A 216 10.09 15.41 23.79
CA GLU A 216 10.90 16.50 23.26
C GLU A 216 10.64 16.77 21.77
N TRP A 217 9.78 15.99 21.11
CA TRP A 217 9.44 16.25 19.71
C TRP A 217 8.74 17.59 19.55
N VAL A 218 9.14 18.33 18.54
CA VAL A 218 8.50 19.58 18.14
C VAL A 218 7.59 19.40 16.94
N MET A 219 7.80 18.33 16.18
CA MET A 219 7.00 17.99 15.01
C MET A 219 7.12 16.49 14.70
N LEU A 220 6.01 15.92 14.23
CA LEU A 220 5.94 14.57 13.66
C LEU A 220 5.26 14.66 12.31
N LEU A 221 5.92 14.17 11.26
CA LEU A 221 5.33 13.95 9.94
C LEU A 221 5.00 12.46 9.82
N ALA A 222 3.79 12.18 9.37
CA ALA A 222 3.33 10.81 9.16
C ALA A 222 2.66 10.68 7.81
N ASP A 223 2.98 9.60 7.11
CA ASP A 223 2.31 9.11 5.92
C ASP A 223 1.75 7.73 6.21
N ALA A 224 0.51 7.48 5.82
CA ALA A 224 -0.12 6.18 5.91
C ALA A 224 -0.65 5.79 4.54
N LEU A 225 -0.24 4.63 4.06
CA LEU A 225 -0.68 4.04 2.82
C LEU A 225 -1.52 2.80 3.09
N TYR A 226 -2.70 2.77 2.52
CA TYR A 226 -3.61 1.63 2.58
C TYR A 226 -3.93 1.11 1.18
N PHE A 227 -3.79 -0.19 0.98
CA PHE A 227 -4.12 -0.86 -0.26
C PHE A 227 -4.92 -2.13 0.01
N LYS A 228 -6.09 -2.22 -0.62
CA LYS A 228 -6.95 -3.39 -0.64
C LYS A 228 -7.42 -3.63 -2.06
N GLY A 229 -7.05 -4.74 -2.67
CA GLY A 229 -7.41 -5.08 -4.04
C GLY A 229 -7.95 -6.50 -4.15
N GLN A 230 -9.08 -6.69 -4.84
CA GLN A 230 -9.52 -8.02 -5.23
C GLN A 230 -8.70 -8.50 -6.45
N TRP A 231 -8.41 -9.80 -6.54
CA TRP A 231 -7.78 -10.35 -7.74
C TRP A 231 -8.71 -10.17 -8.95
N GLU A 232 -8.14 -9.92 -10.12
CA GLU A 232 -8.89 -9.98 -11.39
C GLU A 232 -9.50 -11.38 -11.59
N SER A 233 -8.70 -12.41 -11.30
CA SER A 233 -9.12 -13.80 -11.28
C SER A 233 -8.89 -14.36 -9.87
N MET A 234 -9.97 -14.47 -9.08
CA MET A 234 -9.91 -14.94 -7.70
C MET A 234 -9.58 -16.42 -7.62
N PHE A 235 -8.84 -16.82 -6.58
CA PHE A 235 -8.67 -18.23 -6.27
C PHE A 235 -9.92 -18.79 -5.60
N SER A 236 -10.29 -20.04 -5.91
CA SER A 236 -11.37 -20.72 -5.21
C SER A 236 -10.89 -21.19 -3.83
N THR A 237 -11.63 -20.86 -2.77
CA THR A 237 -11.34 -21.35 -1.41
C THR A 237 -11.37 -22.89 -1.32
N GLU A 238 -12.19 -23.54 -2.17
CA GLU A 238 -12.28 -25.01 -2.26
C GLU A 238 -11.00 -25.65 -2.82
N MET A 239 -10.21 -24.86 -3.59
CA MET A 239 -8.93 -25.29 -4.17
C MET A 239 -7.75 -24.93 -3.27
N THR A 240 -7.99 -24.40 -2.07
CA THR A 240 -6.93 -24.14 -1.08
C THR A 240 -6.50 -25.45 -0.43
N VAL A 241 -5.21 -25.78 -0.51
CA VAL A 241 -4.63 -26.99 0.04
C VAL A 241 -3.59 -26.68 1.10
N LYS A 242 -3.36 -27.61 2.04
CA LYS A 242 -2.25 -27.50 3.00
C LYS A 242 -1.02 -28.19 2.42
N ASP A 243 0.06 -27.44 2.24
CA ASP A 243 1.32 -27.95 1.71
C ASP A 243 2.54 -27.35 2.44
N ASP A 244 3.74 -27.85 2.12
CA ASP A 244 4.98 -27.42 2.75
C ASP A 244 5.52 -26.14 2.09
N PHE A 245 5.75 -25.12 2.91
CA PHE A 245 6.65 -24.02 2.57
C PHE A 245 8.00 -24.27 3.22
N THR A 246 9.08 -24.16 2.44
CA THR A 246 10.44 -24.29 2.93
C THR A 246 11.04 -22.91 3.12
N ASP A 247 11.35 -22.51 4.35
CA ASP A 247 11.88 -21.18 4.67
C ASP A 247 13.35 -21.01 4.24
N SER A 248 13.91 -19.82 4.47
CA SER A 248 15.30 -19.49 4.13
C SER A 248 16.35 -20.32 4.91
N GLU A 249 15.97 -20.94 6.01
CA GLU A 249 16.84 -21.82 6.82
C GLU A 249 16.70 -23.31 6.45
N GLY A 250 15.76 -23.62 5.53
CA GLY A 250 15.46 -24.98 5.10
C GLY A 250 14.41 -25.71 5.94
N ASN A 251 13.79 -25.03 6.92
CA ASN A 251 12.72 -25.60 7.71
C ASN A 251 11.42 -25.67 6.90
N LYS A 252 10.66 -26.75 7.10
CA LYS A 252 9.36 -26.91 6.44
C LYS A 252 8.23 -26.60 7.39
N ARG A 253 7.30 -25.79 6.92
CA ARG A 253 6.07 -25.47 7.64
C ARG A 253 4.84 -25.71 6.77
N LYS A 254 3.83 -26.37 7.31
CA LYS A 254 2.55 -26.54 6.64
C LYS A 254 1.77 -25.21 6.67
N THR A 255 1.40 -24.73 5.48
CA THR A 255 0.55 -23.55 5.35
C THR A 255 -0.52 -23.75 4.27
N GLU A 256 -1.44 -22.82 4.14
CA GLU A 256 -2.50 -22.84 3.13
C GLU A 256 -1.98 -22.28 1.81
N PHE A 257 -2.06 -23.07 0.75
CA PHE A 257 -1.75 -22.69 -0.62
C PHE A 257 -3.02 -22.53 -1.42
N MET A 258 -3.19 -21.38 -2.03
CA MET A 258 -4.22 -21.08 -3.01
C MET A 258 -3.78 -21.64 -4.35
N GLU A 259 -4.68 -22.37 -5.04
CA GLU A 259 -4.36 -23.00 -6.32
C GLU A 259 -5.33 -22.53 -7.41
N GLN A 260 -4.77 -22.23 -8.59
CA GLN A 260 -5.55 -21.84 -9.77
C GLN A 260 -4.78 -22.22 -11.05
N THR A 261 -5.53 -22.62 -12.08
CA THR A 261 -4.97 -22.84 -13.41
C THR A 261 -5.65 -21.87 -14.39
N THR A 262 -4.87 -20.89 -14.85
CA THR A 262 -5.31 -19.89 -15.83
C THR A 262 -4.11 -19.33 -16.61
N ASN A 263 -4.37 -18.41 -17.54
CA ASN A 263 -3.30 -17.70 -18.25
C ASN A 263 -2.79 -16.54 -17.40
N TYR A 264 -1.51 -16.59 -17.05
CA TYR A 264 -0.79 -15.50 -16.39
C TYR A 264 0.27 -14.94 -17.33
N ARG A 265 0.62 -13.68 -17.17
CA ARG A 265 1.88 -13.18 -17.73
C ARG A 265 3.03 -13.71 -16.90
N TYR A 266 4.02 -14.26 -17.59
CA TYR A 266 5.11 -15.01 -16.99
C TYR A 266 6.42 -14.78 -17.73
N LEU A 267 7.52 -14.77 -16.99
CA LEU A 267 8.88 -14.79 -17.53
C LEU A 267 9.74 -15.73 -16.68
N LYS A 268 10.57 -16.54 -17.34
CA LYS A 268 11.67 -17.26 -16.71
C LYS A 268 12.99 -16.64 -17.14
N ALA A 269 13.72 -16.08 -16.17
CA ALA A 269 15.09 -15.62 -16.32
C ALA A 269 16.09 -16.66 -15.77
N ASP A 270 17.38 -16.38 -15.89
CA ASP A 270 18.43 -17.32 -15.42
C ASP A 270 18.44 -17.48 -13.89
N SER A 271 18.10 -16.44 -13.12
CA SER A 271 18.20 -16.43 -11.66
C SER A 271 16.85 -16.46 -10.94
N TYR A 272 15.72 -16.30 -11.64
CA TYR A 272 14.37 -16.32 -11.07
C TYR A 272 13.30 -16.62 -12.12
N GLN A 273 12.12 -16.96 -11.65
CA GLN A 273 10.89 -16.92 -12.45
C GLN A 273 9.94 -15.91 -11.82
N ILE A 274 9.14 -15.23 -12.65
CA ILE A 274 8.23 -14.18 -12.20
C ILE A 274 6.87 -14.34 -12.86
N VAL A 275 5.82 -14.21 -12.05
CA VAL A 275 4.41 -14.26 -12.47
C VAL A 275 3.72 -12.96 -12.07
N GLU A 276 2.84 -12.46 -12.94
CA GLU A 276 1.99 -11.29 -12.69
C GLU A 276 0.59 -11.75 -12.28
N LEU A 277 0.09 -11.22 -11.15
CA LEU A 277 -1.26 -11.40 -10.64
C LEU A 277 -1.97 -10.04 -10.67
N PRO A 278 -2.85 -9.80 -11.65
CA PRO A 278 -3.59 -8.54 -11.76
C PRO A 278 -4.66 -8.41 -10.68
N TYR A 279 -4.93 -7.18 -10.26
CA TYR A 279 -6.09 -6.81 -9.45
C TYR A 279 -7.19 -6.20 -10.34
N GLY A 280 -8.44 -6.46 -9.98
CA GLY A 280 -9.64 -5.81 -10.48
C GLY A 280 -9.66 -5.57 -11.99
N ASN A 281 -9.55 -4.31 -12.41
CA ASN A 281 -9.52 -3.93 -13.82
C ASN A 281 -8.09 -3.95 -14.44
N MET A 282 -7.11 -4.56 -13.77
CA MET A 282 -5.69 -4.64 -14.17
C MET A 282 -4.94 -3.30 -14.12
N ALA A 283 -5.49 -2.27 -13.45
CA ALA A 283 -4.73 -1.04 -13.19
C ALA A 283 -3.60 -1.30 -12.18
N TYR A 284 -3.77 -2.28 -11.30
CA TYR A 284 -2.76 -2.73 -10.35
C TYR A 284 -2.41 -4.19 -10.59
N SER A 285 -1.16 -4.55 -10.30
CA SER A 285 -0.70 -5.94 -10.33
C SER A 285 0.27 -6.23 -9.19
N MET A 286 0.20 -7.46 -8.66
CA MET A 286 1.27 -8.05 -7.86
C MET A 286 2.17 -8.88 -8.78
N PHE A 287 3.46 -8.64 -8.69
CA PHE A 287 4.50 -9.46 -9.32
C PHE A 287 5.16 -10.32 -8.27
N VAL A 288 5.15 -11.64 -8.47
CA VAL A 288 5.78 -12.61 -7.56
C VAL A 288 6.98 -13.19 -8.25
N ALA A 289 8.19 -12.87 -7.76
CA ALA A 289 9.45 -13.39 -8.27
C ALA A 289 10.01 -14.45 -7.33
N ILE A 290 10.22 -15.64 -7.85
CA ILE A 290 10.69 -16.82 -7.13
C ILE A 290 12.12 -17.10 -7.57
N PRO A 291 13.13 -16.92 -6.71
CA PRO A 291 14.53 -17.21 -7.04
C PRO A 291 14.73 -18.67 -7.48
N GLU A 292 15.74 -18.96 -8.31
CA GLU A 292 16.19 -20.33 -8.55
C GLU A 292 16.74 -20.96 -7.25
N GLN A 293 16.88 -22.29 -7.23
CA GLN A 293 17.15 -23.02 -5.97
C GLN A 293 18.49 -22.66 -5.29
N ASP A 294 19.46 -22.19 -6.07
CA ASP A 294 20.79 -21.77 -5.59
C ASP A 294 20.88 -20.25 -5.31
N LYS A 295 19.76 -19.53 -5.38
CA LYS A 295 19.67 -18.09 -5.22
C LYS A 295 18.80 -17.71 -4.02
N THR A 296 19.10 -16.55 -3.42
CA THR A 296 18.29 -15.92 -2.41
C THR A 296 17.33 -14.89 -3.02
N VAL A 297 16.36 -14.43 -2.23
CA VAL A 297 15.47 -13.32 -2.64
C VAL A 297 16.28 -12.07 -2.97
N LEU A 298 17.34 -11.79 -2.22
CA LEU A 298 18.17 -10.59 -2.40
C LEU A 298 19.01 -10.66 -3.69
N ASP A 299 19.39 -11.86 -4.14
CA ASP A 299 20.12 -12.03 -5.41
C ASP A 299 19.29 -11.60 -6.63
N CYS A 300 17.97 -11.67 -6.56
CA CYS A 300 17.09 -11.24 -7.66
C CYS A 300 16.40 -9.90 -7.41
N ALA A 301 16.27 -9.43 -6.15
CA ALA A 301 15.50 -8.25 -5.80
C ALA A 301 15.95 -7.01 -6.58
N GLY A 302 17.24 -6.74 -6.62
CA GLY A 302 17.79 -5.59 -7.35
C GLY A 302 17.50 -5.64 -8.85
N ALA A 303 17.64 -6.80 -9.49
CA ALA A 303 17.34 -6.99 -10.91
C ALA A 303 15.84 -6.84 -11.21
N VAL A 304 14.99 -7.41 -10.35
CA VAL A 304 13.52 -7.35 -10.52
C VAL A 304 13.02 -5.93 -10.32
N ILE A 305 13.36 -5.27 -9.19
CA ILE A 305 12.79 -3.97 -8.83
C ILE A 305 13.29 -2.88 -9.79
N ARG A 306 14.60 -2.85 -10.12
CA ARG A 306 15.16 -1.82 -11.03
C ARG A 306 14.70 -1.96 -12.47
N ASN A 307 14.41 -3.17 -12.94
CA ASN A 307 14.07 -3.42 -14.35
C ASN A 307 12.66 -3.97 -14.54
N LEU A 308 11.74 -3.70 -13.61
CA LEU A 308 10.40 -4.30 -13.68
C LEU A 308 9.64 -3.91 -14.96
N ASP A 309 9.83 -2.70 -15.47
CA ASP A 309 9.23 -2.27 -16.75
C ASP A 309 9.75 -3.09 -17.94
N GLY A 310 11.06 -3.35 -18.00
CA GLY A 310 11.66 -4.22 -19.02
C GLY A 310 11.16 -5.66 -18.90
N ILE A 311 11.13 -6.21 -17.69
CA ILE A 311 10.61 -7.55 -17.39
C ILE A 311 9.16 -7.68 -17.87
N VAL A 312 8.31 -6.72 -17.54
CA VAL A 312 6.91 -6.69 -18.00
C VAL A 312 6.81 -6.66 -19.52
N GLY A 313 7.69 -5.94 -20.22
CA GLY A 313 7.74 -5.96 -21.69
C GLY A 313 8.07 -7.33 -22.29
N GLU A 314 8.83 -8.15 -21.57
CA GLU A 314 9.28 -9.49 -22.00
C GLU A 314 8.32 -10.62 -21.59
N MET A 315 7.48 -10.42 -20.57
CA MET A 315 6.52 -11.42 -20.09
C MET A 315 5.55 -11.86 -21.19
N ARG A 316 5.19 -13.14 -21.19
CA ARG A 316 4.24 -13.75 -22.14
C ARG A 316 3.09 -14.41 -21.42
N SER A 317 1.91 -14.37 -22.06
CA SER A 317 0.72 -15.10 -21.59
C SER A 317 0.99 -16.59 -21.68
N THR A 318 0.95 -17.28 -20.53
CA THR A 318 1.29 -18.70 -20.38
C THR A 318 0.23 -19.36 -19.51
N LEU A 319 -0.26 -20.54 -19.95
CA LEU A 319 -1.16 -21.34 -19.13
C LEU A 319 -0.37 -21.93 -17.95
N ILE A 320 -0.71 -21.51 -16.73
CA ILE A 320 0.02 -21.85 -15.49
C ILE A 320 -0.94 -22.50 -14.50
N ALA A 321 -0.51 -23.61 -13.92
CA ALA A 321 -1.03 -24.15 -12.67
C ALA A 321 -0.22 -23.50 -11.53
N LEU A 322 -0.77 -22.42 -10.97
CA LEU A 322 -0.14 -21.65 -9.89
C LEU A 322 -0.57 -22.22 -8.53
N SER A 323 0.41 -22.43 -7.65
CA SER A 323 0.20 -22.74 -6.23
C SER A 323 0.98 -21.73 -5.40
N MET A 324 0.31 -20.87 -4.64
CA MET A 324 0.87 -19.75 -3.90
C MET A 324 0.33 -19.73 -2.47
N PRO A 325 1.18 -19.54 -1.43
CA PRO A 325 0.70 -19.50 -0.05
C PRO A 325 -0.13 -18.24 0.22
N LYS A 326 -1.12 -18.34 1.10
CA LYS A 326 -1.65 -17.19 1.83
C LYS A 326 -0.55 -16.69 2.75
N PHE A 327 -0.37 -15.37 2.83
CA PHE A 327 0.65 -14.81 3.72
C PHE A 327 0.27 -13.43 4.25
N GLU A 328 0.87 -13.09 5.38
CA GLU A 328 0.81 -11.75 5.96
C GLU A 328 2.23 -11.31 6.29
N THR A 329 2.57 -10.10 5.92
CA THR A 329 3.86 -9.49 6.23
C THR A 329 3.63 -8.16 6.91
N GLU A 330 4.08 -8.04 8.15
CA GLU A 330 4.17 -6.79 8.88
C GLU A 330 5.66 -6.45 9.05
N PHE A 331 6.01 -5.19 8.81
CA PHE A 331 7.39 -4.73 8.95
C PHE A 331 7.44 -3.27 9.38
N SER A 332 8.37 -2.98 10.28
CA SER A 332 8.66 -1.65 10.78
C SER A 332 10.14 -1.35 10.59
N LEU A 333 10.44 -0.30 9.84
CA LEU A 333 11.81 0.13 9.49
C LEU A 333 12.11 1.48 10.12
N ASP A 334 13.19 1.58 10.92
CA ASP A 334 13.87 2.86 11.10
C ASP A 334 14.69 3.15 9.84
N ALA A 335 14.20 4.07 9.03
CA ALA A 335 14.75 4.34 7.71
C ALA A 335 16.02 5.21 7.73
N ARG A 336 16.47 5.71 8.88
CA ARG A 336 17.63 6.62 8.98
C ARG A 336 18.87 6.04 8.32
N GLN A 337 19.25 4.81 8.69
CA GLN A 337 20.45 4.18 8.13
C GLN A 337 20.30 3.91 6.64
N THR A 338 19.13 3.42 6.21
CA THR A 338 18.81 3.18 4.80
C THR A 338 18.92 4.46 3.98
N LEU A 339 18.26 5.54 4.43
CA LEU A 339 18.29 6.83 3.75
C LEU A 339 19.70 7.44 3.72
N SER A 340 20.45 7.33 4.82
CA SER A 340 21.84 7.81 4.86
C SER A 340 22.74 7.07 3.87
N SER A 341 22.54 5.77 3.68
CA SER A 341 23.34 4.97 2.74
C SER A 341 23.04 5.29 1.27
N ILE A 342 21.88 5.89 0.96
CA ILE A 342 21.48 6.32 -0.38
C ILE A 342 21.55 7.85 -0.55
N GLY A 343 22.31 8.55 0.33
CA GLY A 343 22.70 9.94 0.15
C GLY A 343 21.82 10.96 0.88
N ILE A 344 20.91 10.57 1.78
CA ILE A 344 20.12 11.47 2.61
C ILE A 344 20.63 11.42 4.05
N SER A 345 21.45 12.37 4.42
CA SER A 345 22.14 12.40 5.72
C SER A 345 22.01 13.73 6.48
N GLN A 346 22.01 14.87 5.76
CA GLN A 346 21.99 16.19 6.37
C GLN A 346 20.76 16.44 7.23
N ILE A 347 19.59 15.95 6.82
CA ILE A 347 18.34 16.11 7.59
C ILE A 347 18.47 15.56 9.01
N PHE A 348 19.38 14.61 9.26
CA PHE A 348 19.61 13.95 10.56
C PHE A 348 20.71 14.60 11.40
N ASP A 349 21.51 15.52 10.84
CA ASP A 349 22.59 16.19 11.59
C ASP A 349 22.10 17.54 12.14
N PRO A 350 22.00 17.70 13.47
CA PRO A 350 21.52 18.94 14.09
C PRO A 350 22.39 20.17 13.80
N ARG A 351 23.59 20.00 13.22
CA ARG A 351 24.50 21.10 12.89
C ARG A 351 24.39 21.57 11.44
N SER A 352 23.85 20.73 10.56
CA SER A 352 23.81 21.01 9.13
C SER A 352 22.39 20.98 8.53
N ALA A 353 21.41 20.40 9.23
CA ALA A 353 20.03 20.40 8.80
C ALA A 353 19.48 21.83 8.71
N ASP A 354 18.90 22.17 7.57
CA ASP A 354 18.31 23.48 7.32
C ASP A 354 16.84 23.30 6.87
N PHE A 355 15.91 23.61 7.77
CA PHE A 355 14.47 23.61 7.52
C PHE A 355 13.89 25.05 7.58
N GLY A 356 14.66 26.03 7.09
CA GLY A 356 14.29 27.45 7.10
C GLY A 356 13.02 27.78 6.32
N ARG A 357 12.53 26.88 5.46
CA ARG A 357 11.22 27.03 4.78
C ARG A 357 10.05 26.41 5.57
N MET A 358 10.33 25.62 6.61
CA MET A 358 9.34 25.02 7.51
C MET A 358 9.09 25.84 8.75
N THR A 359 10.14 26.38 9.37
CA THR A 359 10.11 27.09 10.63
C THR A 359 11.25 28.09 10.74
N THR A 360 11.12 29.04 11.70
CA THR A 360 12.21 29.98 12.06
C THR A 360 13.15 29.46 13.15
N LYS A 361 13.02 28.18 13.50
CA LYS A 361 13.82 27.51 14.52
C LYS A 361 14.76 26.49 13.88
N ASP A 362 15.93 26.31 14.48
CA ASP A 362 16.82 25.23 14.07
C ASP A 362 16.24 23.90 14.53
N ILE A 363 15.94 23.03 13.57
CA ILE A 363 15.42 21.69 13.79
C ILE A 363 16.11 20.68 12.88
N TYR A 364 16.06 19.43 13.26
CA TYR A 364 16.56 18.31 12.47
C TYR A 364 15.60 17.12 12.62
N VAL A 365 15.70 16.15 11.71
CA VAL A 365 14.93 14.91 11.77
C VAL A 365 15.66 13.91 12.66
N ASN A 366 15.04 13.52 13.77
CA ASN A 366 15.65 12.52 14.67
C ASN A 366 15.18 11.09 14.37
N LEU A 367 14.06 10.91 13.69
CA LEU A 367 13.51 9.60 13.34
C LEU A 367 12.70 9.69 12.04
N ILE A 368 12.89 8.73 11.13
CA ILE A 368 11.97 8.40 10.06
C ILE A 368 11.62 6.93 10.21
N LYS A 369 10.36 6.63 10.49
CA LYS A 369 9.89 5.27 10.64
C LYS A 369 8.84 4.96 9.56
N GLN A 370 9.02 3.84 8.88
CA GLN A 370 8.03 3.31 7.95
C GLN A 370 7.48 2.00 8.50
N GLN A 371 6.16 1.92 8.66
CA GLN A 371 5.46 0.71 9.07
C GLN A 371 4.50 0.31 7.96
N SER A 372 4.56 -0.94 7.54
CA SER A 372 3.75 -1.47 6.46
C SER A 372 3.20 -2.85 6.81
N VAL A 373 1.98 -3.12 6.35
CA VAL A 373 1.32 -4.43 6.50
C VAL A 373 0.70 -4.81 5.16
N ILE A 374 0.96 -6.04 4.71
CA ILE A 374 0.32 -6.64 3.53
C ILE A 374 -0.20 -8.02 3.91
N LYS A 375 -1.48 -8.26 3.62
CA LYS A 375 -2.16 -9.53 3.83
C LYS A 375 -2.72 -10.04 2.50
N VAL A 376 -2.33 -11.25 2.10
CA VAL A 376 -2.71 -11.88 0.84
C VAL A 376 -3.55 -13.11 1.09
N THR A 377 -4.71 -13.15 0.45
CA THR A 377 -5.72 -14.21 0.57
C THR A 377 -6.19 -14.67 -0.82
N ASP A 378 -7.06 -15.67 -0.88
CA ASP A 378 -7.67 -16.20 -2.10
C ASP A 378 -8.50 -15.17 -2.88
N SER A 379 -9.07 -14.18 -2.22
CA SER A 379 -9.87 -13.12 -2.90
C SER A 379 -9.06 -11.90 -3.30
N GLY A 380 -7.84 -11.73 -2.77
CA GLY A 380 -7.01 -10.57 -3.05
C GLY A 380 -6.08 -10.20 -1.89
N THR A 381 -5.57 -8.99 -1.95
CA THR A 381 -4.91 -8.38 -0.82
C THR A 381 -5.98 -7.80 0.10
N GLU A 382 -6.01 -8.26 1.35
CA GLU A 382 -6.97 -7.88 2.39
C GLU A 382 -8.47 -8.14 2.07
N ALA A 383 -8.82 -9.30 1.48
CA ALA A 383 -10.19 -9.64 1.12
C ALA A 383 -10.68 -10.95 1.77
N ALA A 384 -12.01 -11.11 1.93
CA ALA A 384 -12.67 -12.35 2.40
C ALA A 384 -13.32 -13.10 1.22
N ALA A 385 -13.43 -14.44 1.33
CA ALA A 385 -13.72 -15.35 0.22
C ALA A 385 -15.09 -15.20 -0.45
N VAL A 386 -15.13 -15.40 -1.78
CA VAL A 386 -16.35 -15.56 -2.59
C VAL A 386 -16.23 -16.81 -3.46
N THR A 387 -17.33 -17.59 -3.58
CA THR A 387 -17.38 -18.82 -4.37
C THR A 387 -17.85 -18.52 -5.80
N TYR A 388 -17.10 -18.95 -6.83
CA TYR A 388 -17.50 -18.90 -8.23
C TYR A 388 -17.74 -20.29 -8.81
N ALA A 389 -18.78 -20.43 -9.66
CA ALA A 389 -19.03 -21.62 -10.46
C ALA A 389 -18.58 -21.36 -11.91
N GLY A 390 -17.54 -22.04 -12.36
CA GLY A 390 -17.10 -22.03 -13.76
C GLY A 390 -17.91 -22.98 -14.62
N MET A 391 -18.35 -22.55 -15.83
CA MET A 391 -18.92 -23.42 -16.83
C MET A 391 -17.87 -23.78 -17.85
N ALA A 392 -17.63 -25.08 -18.08
CA ALA A 392 -16.76 -25.58 -19.13
C ALA A 392 -17.56 -25.84 -20.41
N MET A 393 -17.01 -25.48 -21.57
CA MET A 393 -17.54 -25.94 -22.88
C MET A 393 -17.18 -27.41 -23.09
N SER A 394 -18.12 -28.20 -23.62
CA SER A 394 -17.80 -29.56 -24.04
C SER A 394 -16.86 -29.52 -25.24
N ALA A 395 -15.63 -30.00 -25.03
CA ALA A 395 -14.69 -30.19 -26.14
C ALA A 395 -15.07 -31.41 -27.00
N GLY A 396 -14.82 -31.34 -28.31
CA GLY A 396 -14.96 -32.48 -29.18
C GLY A 396 -14.00 -33.62 -28.80
N GLU A 397 -14.31 -34.86 -29.28
CA GLU A 397 -13.60 -36.09 -28.89
C GLU A 397 -12.06 -36.08 -29.13
N ASP A 398 -11.54 -35.16 -29.95
CA ASP A 398 -10.09 -35.04 -30.28
C ASP A 398 -9.36 -33.86 -29.59
N TYR A 399 -10.01 -33.12 -28.67
CA TYR A 399 -9.37 -32.00 -28.01
C TYR A 399 -8.46 -32.47 -26.86
N VAL A 400 -7.15 -32.36 -27.06
CA VAL A 400 -6.16 -32.52 -25.99
C VAL A 400 -5.89 -31.15 -25.37
N PRO A 401 -6.29 -30.91 -24.13
CA PRO A 401 -6.01 -29.62 -23.47
C PRO A 401 -4.50 -29.42 -23.32
N PRO A 402 -3.99 -28.18 -23.49
CA PRO A 402 -2.57 -27.90 -23.27
C PRO A 402 -2.19 -28.20 -21.82
N THR A 403 -1.02 -28.81 -21.64
CA THR A 403 -0.47 -29.07 -20.30
C THR A 403 0.01 -27.76 -19.69
N PRO A 404 -0.52 -27.34 -18.51
CA PRO A 404 -0.09 -26.10 -17.86
C PRO A 404 1.34 -26.22 -17.36
N LEU A 405 2.07 -25.10 -17.39
CA LEU A 405 3.32 -24.94 -16.65
C LEU A 405 3.02 -24.90 -15.15
N VAL A 406 3.68 -25.73 -14.35
CA VAL A 406 3.52 -25.72 -12.89
C VAL A 406 4.44 -24.67 -12.28
N VAL A 407 3.89 -23.70 -11.58
CA VAL A 407 4.61 -22.68 -10.80
C VAL A 407 4.17 -22.80 -9.34
N LYS A 408 5.13 -23.15 -8.47
CA LYS A 408 4.88 -23.32 -7.04
C LYS A 408 5.72 -22.35 -6.22
N VAL A 409 5.05 -21.48 -5.46
CA VAL A 409 5.65 -20.48 -4.57
C VAL A 409 5.83 -21.10 -3.18
N ASN A 410 6.67 -22.13 -3.05
CA ASN A 410 6.83 -22.90 -1.82
C ASN A 410 8.19 -22.71 -1.14
N ARG A 411 8.86 -21.61 -1.43
CA ARG A 411 10.15 -21.18 -0.88
C ARG A 411 10.20 -19.64 -0.87
N PRO A 412 11.24 -19.04 -0.28
CA PRO A 412 11.37 -17.58 -0.22
C PRO A 412 11.14 -16.89 -1.56
N PHE A 413 10.41 -15.78 -1.56
CA PHE A 413 10.04 -15.04 -2.76
C PHE A 413 10.01 -13.53 -2.52
N LEU A 414 10.19 -12.78 -3.59
CA LEU A 414 9.96 -11.34 -3.67
C LEU A 414 8.56 -11.08 -4.20
N TYR A 415 7.89 -10.04 -3.70
CA TYR A 415 6.71 -9.50 -4.35
C TYR A 415 6.79 -7.99 -4.51
N VAL A 416 6.17 -7.47 -5.58
CA VAL A 416 6.04 -6.03 -5.84
C VAL A 416 4.61 -5.75 -6.24
N ILE A 417 3.96 -4.80 -5.56
CA ILE A 417 2.64 -4.28 -5.95
C ILE A 417 2.85 -2.93 -6.60
N ARG A 418 2.39 -2.78 -7.84
CA ARG A 418 2.53 -1.52 -8.58
C ARG A 418 1.28 -1.15 -9.37
N GLU A 419 1.14 0.14 -9.69
CA GLU A 419 0.21 0.59 -10.72
C GLU A 419 0.87 0.39 -12.10
N THR A 420 0.06 -0.09 -13.05
CA THR A 420 0.56 -0.68 -14.30
C THR A 420 0.96 0.36 -15.34
N SER A 421 0.25 1.51 -15.44
CA SER A 421 0.47 2.49 -16.51
C SER A 421 1.64 3.43 -16.23
N THR A 422 1.83 3.83 -14.98
CA THR A 422 2.95 4.67 -14.54
C THR A 422 4.15 3.84 -14.10
N GLY A 423 3.93 2.58 -13.71
CA GLY A 423 4.91 1.72 -13.09
C GLY A 423 5.26 2.10 -11.65
N THR A 424 4.46 2.94 -11.01
CA THR A 424 4.64 3.35 -9.61
C THR A 424 4.58 2.17 -8.68
N ILE A 425 5.61 1.95 -7.87
CA ILE A 425 5.68 0.88 -6.87
C ILE A 425 5.01 1.35 -5.59
N LEU A 426 3.88 0.71 -5.25
CA LEU A 426 3.18 0.95 -4.00
C LEU A 426 3.89 0.24 -2.85
N PHE A 427 4.17 -1.05 -3.04
CA PHE A 427 4.84 -1.90 -2.06
C PHE A 427 5.85 -2.83 -2.71
N ALA A 428 6.93 -3.07 -2.02
CA ALA A 428 7.88 -4.14 -2.32
C ALA A 428 8.16 -4.94 -1.04
N GLY A 429 8.16 -6.26 -1.14
CA GLY A 429 8.37 -7.11 0.04
C GLY A 429 9.04 -8.43 -0.28
N LYS A 430 9.65 -9.00 0.76
CA LYS A 430 10.21 -10.35 0.73
C LYS A 430 9.56 -11.22 1.79
N VAL A 431 9.31 -12.47 1.44
CA VAL A 431 8.81 -13.50 2.34
C VAL A 431 9.88 -14.58 2.44
N ASN A 432 10.54 -14.67 3.58
CA ASN A 432 11.57 -15.67 3.88
C ASN A 432 10.98 -16.86 4.63
N SER A 433 9.87 -16.67 5.35
CA SER A 433 9.16 -17.69 6.13
C SER A 433 7.67 -17.37 6.23
N ILE A 434 6.82 -18.37 6.53
CA ILE A 434 5.37 -18.24 6.73
C ILE A 434 4.96 -18.83 8.07
#